data_4bb5e62b15769b57454d1347bf2c57f8
#
_entry.id   4bb5e62b15769b57454d1347bf2c57f8
#
_cell.length_a   1.000
_cell.length_b   1.000
_cell.length_c   1.000
_cell.angle_alpha   90.00
_cell.angle_beta   90.00
_cell.angle_gamma   90.00
#
_symmetry.space_group_name_H-M   'P 1'
#
loop_
_entity.id
_entity.type
_entity.pdbx_description
1 polymer ?
#
loop_
_entity_poly.entity_id
_entity_poly.type
_entity_poly.pdbx_seq_one_letter_code
_entity_poly.pdbx_strand_id
1 'polypeptide(L)'
;MIRTTNSPLKVAAITHPGMAGKQNEDRFAVSSYRVSDTDATPSVFAIVSDGIGGRRAGEVAAEMAVETISHMVAQSDIRHPLAILDHAIQVTSDAIASKAKDDTQRLGMGTTCACAWVIGSRLFIVSVGDSRVYLLRNGSLMQLTVDHTLVQEAVEKGILGPEDVRNHPNAHVIHRYLGSSKTPQADTRLRLAKDETDAQARSNQGLRLLPGDLLLLCTDGLTDVVEDADIEPAVRGLDLQSAVQALVDLACSRAGNDNITVALMLVPWEIPPKKKSHFWLWALLGLTVLILLALVIVFATWAAFNFILPPAASLTPPP
;
A
#
# COMPACT_ATOMS: atom_id res chain seq x y z
N MET A 1 10.01 -9.87 0.75
CA MET A 1 8.95 -10.37 -0.16
C MET A 1 9.52 -10.76 -1.52
N ILE A 2 8.78 -11.52 -2.33
CA ILE A 2 9.20 -11.95 -3.68
C ILE A 2 8.43 -11.13 -4.72
N ARG A 3 9.15 -10.44 -5.60
CA ARG A 3 8.55 -9.61 -6.65
C ARG A 3 7.76 -10.49 -7.64
N THR A 4 6.60 -10.00 -8.09
CA THR A 4 5.76 -10.69 -9.07
C THR A 4 5.29 -9.74 -10.15
N THR A 5 5.12 -10.25 -11.37
CA THR A 5 4.50 -9.51 -12.48
C THR A 5 2.98 -9.56 -12.44
N ASN A 6 2.41 -10.52 -11.69
CA ASN A 6 0.97 -10.67 -11.54
C ASN A 6 0.49 -9.86 -10.33
N SER A 7 0.00 -8.66 -10.57
CA SER A 7 -0.66 -7.85 -9.53
C SER A 7 -2.10 -8.32 -9.31
N PRO A 8 -2.55 -8.43 -8.05
CA PRO A 8 -3.96 -8.66 -7.72
C PRO A 8 -4.83 -7.43 -7.99
N LEU A 9 -4.21 -6.26 -8.11
CA LEU A 9 -4.84 -5.00 -8.47
C LEU A 9 -4.50 -4.66 -9.91
N LYS A 10 -5.45 -4.06 -10.64
CA LYS A 10 -5.12 -3.40 -11.90
C LYS A 10 -4.49 -2.05 -11.58
N VAL A 11 -3.40 -1.71 -12.25
CA VAL A 11 -2.61 -0.51 -11.97
C VAL A 11 -2.36 0.26 -13.25
N ALA A 12 -2.48 1.59 -13.18
CA ALA A 12 -1.95 2.52 -14.17
C ALA A 12 -1.34 3.72 -13.44
N ALA A 13 -0.25 4.26 -13.96
CA ALA A 13 0.37 5.45 -13.41
C ALA A 13 1.04 6.26 -14.52
N ILE A 14 1.08 7.57 -14.32
CA ILE A 14 1.69 8.53 -15.25
C ILE A 14 2.28 9.68 -14.46
N THR A 15 3.38 10.25 -14.94
CA THR A 15 3.92 11.53 -14.49
C THR A 15 4.09 12.47 -15.68
N HIS A 16 3.81 13.75 -15.47
CA HIS A 16 3.87 14.80 -16.50
C HIS A 16 4.58 16.04 -15.94
N PRO A 17 5.46 16.70 -16.69
CA PRO A 17 6.22 17.87 -16.20
C PRO A 17 5.38 19.14 -15.99
N GLY A 18 4.06 19.08 -16.22
CA GLY A 18 3.19 20.25 -16.22
C GLY A 18 3.37 21.12 -17.44
N MET A 19 2.74 22.30 -17.41
CA MET A 19 2.70 23.24 -18.54
C MET A 19 3.76 24.34 -18.47
N ALA A 20 4.44 24.50 -17.31
CA ALA A 20 5.44 25.57 -17.10
C ALA A 20 6.81 25.29 -17.74
N GLY A 21 7.02 24.12 -18.36
CA GLY A 21 8.31 23.76 -18.95
C GLY A 21 9.43 23.52 -17.92
N LYS A 22 9.07 23.30 -16.66
CA LYS A 22 10.00 22.94 -15.59
C LYS A 22 10.49 21.50 -15.72
N GLN A 23 11.61 21.19 -15.07
CA GLN A 23 12.02 19.80 -14.90
C GLN A 23 11.00 19.05 -14.03
N ASN A 24 10.75 17.80 -14.37
CA ASN A 24 9.89 16.96 -13.56
C ASN A 24 10.66 16.41 -12.35
N GLU A 25 10.35 16.91 -11.16
CA GLU A 25 10.94 16.52 -9.88
C GLU A 25 10.09 15.47 -9.15
N ASP A 26 8.90 15.16 -9.67
CA ASP A 26 8.06 14.07 -9.15
C ASP A 26 8.65 12.69 -9.46
N ARG A 27 8.48 11.76 -8.53
CA ARG A 27 8.78 10.34 -8.71
C ARG A 27 7.66 9.47 -8.17
N PHE A 28 7.50 8.30 -8.75
CA PHE A 28 6.56 7.29 -8.26
C PHE A 28 7.06 5.88 -8.49
N ALA A 29 6.54 4.94 -7.74
CA ALA A 29 6.69 3.51 -8.01
C ALA A 29 5.43 2.74 -7.63
N VAL A 30 5.12 1.71 -8.40
CA VAL A 30 4.14 0.69 -8.03
C VAL A 30 4.78 -0.67 -8.22
N SER A 31 4.74 -1.49 -7.17
CA SER A 31 5.38 -2.79 -7.15
C SER A 31 4.47 -3.85 -6.54
N SER A 32 4.48 -5.03 -7.14
CA SER A 32 3.69 -6.17 -6.70
C SER A 32 4.59 -7.29 -6.22
N TYR A 33 4.17 -7.94 -5.13
CA TYR A 33 4.90 -9.00 -4.45
C TYR A 33 3.95 -10.12 -4.01
N ARG A 34 4.51 -11.27 -3.71
CA ARG A 34 3.97 -12.28 -2.80
C ARG A 34 4.82 -12.34 -1.53
N VAL A 35 4.25 -12.72 -0.42
CA VAL A 35 4.96 -12.66 0.88
C VAL A 35 6.18 -13.57 0.88
N SER A 36 6.03 -14.84 0.45
CA SER A 36 7.14 -15.81 0.37
C SER A 36 6.81 -16.92 -0.61
N ASP A 37 7.68 -17.92 -0.74
CA ASP A 37 7.40 -19.12 -1.54
C ASP A 37 6.31 -19.99 -0.93
N THR A 38 6.15 -19.97 0.39
CA THR A 38 5.15 -20.72 1.12
C THR A 38 3.89 -19.94 1.43
N ASP A 39 3.95 -18.60 1.37
CA ASP A 39 2.81 -17.70 1.57
C ASP A 39 2.56 -16.89 0.29
N ALA A 40 1.54 -17.28 -0.46
CA ALA A 40 1.13 -16.63 -1.70
C ALA A 40 0.28 -15.37 -1.48
N THR A 41 0.15 -14.86 -0.24
CA THR A 41 -0.59 -13.62 0.03
C THR A 41 -0.03 -12.50 -0.84
N PRO A 42 -0.87 -11.88 -1.69
CA PRO A 42 -0.42 -10.81 -2.56
C PRO A 42 -0.18 -9.53 -1.77
N SER A 43 0.80 -8.75 -2.21
CA SER A 43 1.13 -7.45 -1.65
C SER A 43 1.42 -6.48 -2.78
N VAL A 44 0.78 -5.31 -2.76
CA VAL A 44 1.00 -4.22 -3.73
C VAL A 44 1.39 -2.98 -2.96
N PHE A 45 2.51 -2.40 -3.32
CA PHE A 45 3.00 -1.14 -2.74
C PHE A 45 3.03 -0.07 -3.82
N ALA A 46 2.48 1.10 -3.51
CA ALA A 46 2.55 2.30 -4.34
C ALA A 46 3.06 3.48 -3.51
N ILE A 47 3.86 4.32 -4.13
CA ILE A 47 4.38 5.57 -3.58
C ILE A 47 4.39 6.63 -4.67
N VAL A 48 3.98 7.86 -4.31
CA VAL A 48 4.24 9.08 -5.06
C VAL A 48 5.04 10.02 -4.17
N SER A 49 5.89 10.83 -4.78
CA SER A 49 6.83 11.71 -4.09
C SER A 49 7.07 12.95 -4.95
N ASP A 50 6.79 14.13 -4.40
CA ASP A 50 6.99 15.44 -5.02
C ASP A 50 8.27 16.05 -4.49
N GLY A 51 9.18 16.35 -5.38
CA GLY A 51 10.51 16.84 -5.06
C GLY A 51 10.55 18.33 -4.80
N ILE A 52 11.03 18.73 -3.63
CA ILE A 52 11.17 20.12 -3.19
C ILE A 52 12.62 20.54 -3.32
N GLY A 53 12.87 21.62 -4.03
CA GLY A 53 14.20 22.21 -4.13
C GLY A 53 14.50 22.71 -5.53
N GLY A 54 15.28 23.80 -5.63
CA GLY A 54 15.70 24.32 -6.94
C GLY A 54 16.82 23.47 -7.58
N ARG A 55 17.05 23.64 -8.89
CA ARG A 55 18.22 23.13 -9.63
C ARG A 55 18.42 21.60 -9.56
N ARG A 56 17.38 20.78 -9.74
CA ARG A 56 17.39 19.30 -9.70
C ARG A 56 17.57 18.70 -8.31
N ALA A 57 17.51 19.47 -7.25
CA ALA A 57 17.66 18.96 -5.90
C ALA A 57 16.42 18.18 -5.46
N GLY A 58 15.21 18.63 -5.84
CA GLY A 58 13.95 17.95 -5.57
C GLY A 58 13.87 16.59 -6.25
N GLU A 59 14.26 16.49 -7.54
CA GLU A 59 14.32 15.22 -8.27
C GLU A 59 15.14 14.17 -7.53
N VAL A 60 16.31 14.53 -7.02
CA VAL A 60 17.19 13.60 -6.29
C VAL A 60 16.54 13.17 -4.98
N ALA A 61 15.87 14.09 -4.27
CA ALA A 61 15.21 13.76 -3.02
C ALA A 61 14.01 12.80 -3.24
N ALA A 62 13.19 13.08 -4.26
CA ALA A 62 12.05 12.24 -4.64
C ALA A 62 12.49 10.84 -5.10
N GLU A 63 13.57 10.74 -5.91
CA GLU A 63 14.15 9.46 -6.33
C GLU A 63 14.64 8.66 -5.12
N MET A 64 15.40 9.28 -4.21
CA MET A 64 15.85 8.64 -2.97
C MET A 64 14.67 8.13 -2.12
N ALA A 65 13.59 8.90 -2.02
CA ALA A 65 12.42 8.52 -1.26
C ALA A 65 11.75 7.27 -1.89
N VAL A 66 11.47 7.32 -3.18
CA VAL A 66 10.82 6.21 -3.89
C VAL A 66 11.67 4.94 -3.85
N GLU A 67 12.98 5.04 -4.09
CA GLU A 67 13.88 3.88 -4.09
C GLU A 67 14.05 3.28 -2.70
N THR A 68 14.39 4.10 -1.69
CA THR A 68 14.69 3.60 -0.35
C THR A 68 13.46 3.00 0.32
N ILE A 69 12.31 3.71 0.29
CA ILE A 69 11.08 3.22 0.91
C ILE A 69 10.60 1.93 0.20
N SER A 70 10.60 1.91 -1.15
CA SER A 70 10.23 0.71 -1.91
C SER A 70 11.15 -0.49 -1.62
N HIS A 71 12.45 -0.24 -1.49
CA HIS A 71 13.41 -1.28 -1.17
C HIS A 71 13.19 -1.87 0.23
N MET A 72 12.98 -1.02 1.24
CA MET A 72 12.70 -1.47 2.61
C MET A 72 11.40 -2.24 2.71
N VAL A 73 10.35 -1.79 2.01
CA VAL A 73 9.09 -2.55 1.88
C VAL A 73 9.33 -3.90 1.24
N ALA A 74 10.07 -3.96 0.13
CA ALA A 74 10.37 -5.22 -0.58
C ALA A 74 11.11 -6.24 0.29
N GLN A 75 11.99 -5.79 1.19
CA GLN A 75 12.76 -6.65 2.09
C GLN A 75 12.02 -7.02 3.38
N SER A 76 10.86 -6.44 3.63
CA SER A 76 10.12 -6.63 4.88
C SER A 76 9.40 -7.98 4.97
N ASP A 77 8.98 -8.34 6.18
CA ASP A 77 8.18 -9.53 6.50
C ASP A 77 6.66 -9.25 6.58
N ILE A 78 6.23 -8.03 6.27
CA ILE A 78 4.84 -7.55 6.28
C ILE A 78 4.10 -7.60 7.63
N ARG A 79 4.71 -8.08 8.71
CA ARG A 79 4.00 -8.30 9.99
C ARG A 79 3.54 -7.03 10.66
N HIS A 80 4.32 -5.95 10.51
CA HIS A 80 4.06 -4.65 11.12
C HIS A 80 4.14 -3.53 10.07
N PRO A 81 3.18 -3.44 9.12
CA PRO A 81 3.30 -2.57 7.96
C PRO A 81 3.56 -1.10 8.31
N LEU A 82 2.85 -0.56 9.30
CA LEU A 82 3.01 0.84 9.71
C LEU A 82 4.37 1.12 10.34
N ALA A 83 4.89 0.20 11.16
CA ALA A 83 6.22 0.35 11.76
C ALA A 83 7.33 0.26 10.68
N ILE A 84 7.16 -0.61 9.69
CA ILE A 84 8.08 -0.72 8.54
C ILE A 84 8.09 0.58 7.74
N LEU A 85 6.92 1.13 7.43
CA LEU A 85 6.80 2.38 6.67
C LEU A 85 7.33 3.58 7.45
N ASP A 86 7.02 3.70 8.75
CA ASP A 86 7.54 4.77 9.60
C ASP A 86 9.07 4.73 9.68
N HIS A 87 9.65 3.54 9.89
CA HIS A 87 11.10 3.38 9.90
C HIS A 87 11.72 3.71 8.53
N ALA A 88 11.10 3.30 7.43
CA ALA A 88 11.56 3.62 6.08
C ALA A 88 11.57 5.13 5.83
N ILE A 89 10.53 5.84 6.28
CA ILE A 89 10.42 7.30 6.19
C ILE A 89 11.55 7.97 6.99
N GLN A 90 11.81 7.53 8.22
CA GLN A 90 12.86 8.10 9.07
C GLN A 90 14.25 7.91 8.43
N VAL A 91 14.60 6.69 8.03
CA VAL A 91 15.88 6.37 7.37
C VAL A 91 16.04 7.20 6.10
N THR A 92 14.99 7.30 5.30
CA THR A 92 15.01 8.06 4.04
C THR A 92 15.21 9.55 4.30
N SER A 93 14.46 10.13 5.26
CA SER A 93 14.59 11.54 5.60
C SER A 93 15.98 11.89 6.10
N ASP A 94 16.58 11.06 6.95
CA ASP A 94 17.95 11.26 7.44
C ASP A 94 18.98 11.17 6.30
N ALA A 95 18.80 10.24 5.36
CA ALA A 95 19.65 10.09 4.20
C ALA A 95 19.59 11.32 3.26
N ILE A 96 18.36 11.84 3.00
CA ILE A 96 18.17 13.06 2.21
C ILE A 96 18.81 14.26 2.92
N ALA A 97 18.56 14.45 4.22
CA ALA A 97 19.14 15.54 5.01
C ALA A 97 20.68 15.48 5.05
N SER A 98 21.26 14.27 5.14
CA SER A 98 22.71 14.09 5.07
C SER A 98 23.26 14.50 3.71
N LYS A 99 22.66 13.99 2.63
CA LYS A 99 23.07 14.31 1.26
C LYS A 99 22.92 15.80 0.92
N ALA A 100 21.94 16.47 1.51
CA ALA A 100 21.76 17.92 1.36
C ALA A 100 22.90 18.72 1.99
N LYS A 101 23.50 18.24 3.08
CA LYS A 101 24.62 18.90 3.76
C LYS A 101 25.94 18.76 3.03
N ASP A 102 26.12 17.68 2.28
CA ASP A 102 27.37 17.36 1.58
C ASP A 102 27.57 18.21 0.30
N ASP A 103 26.50 18.87 -0.20
CA ASP A 103 26.53 19.64 -1.44
C ASP A 103 25.72 20.93 -1.30
N THR A 104 26.38 22.07 -1.41
CA THR A 104 25.75 23.38 -1.30
C THR A 104 24.69 23.65 -2.37
N GLN A 105 24.74 22.95 -3.52
CA GLN A 105 23.73 23.03 -4.56
C GLN A 105 22.45 22.25 -4.20
N ARG A 106 22.49 21.42 -3.17
CA ARG A 106 21.39 20.61 -2.67
C ARG A 106 20.86 21.08 -1.31
N LEU A 107 21.34 22.21 -0.82
CA LEU A 107 20.86 22.79 0.44
C LEU A 107 19.34 22.99 0.39
N GLY A 108 18.64 22.44 1.39
CA GLY A 108 17.18 22.52 1.48
C GLY A 108 16.42 21.59 0.55
N MET A 109 17.09 20.64 -0.13
CA MET A 109 16.36 19.61 -0.87
C MET A 109 15.51 18.77 0.08
N GLY A 110 14.34 18.44 -0.37
CA GLY A 110 13.40 17.60 0.34
C GLY A 110 12.39 17.01 -0.61
N THR A 111 11.45 16.27 -0.07
CA THR A 111 10.36 15.70 -0.87
C THR A 111 9.18 15.34 0.03
N THR A 112 7.98 15.31 -0.56
CA THR A 112 6.81 14.69 0.05
C THR A 112 6.88 13.18 -0.10
N CYS A 113 6.00 12.45 0.55
CA CYS A 113 5.64 11.10 0.16
C CYS A 113 4.20 10.75 0.55
N ALA A 114 3.49 10.06 -0.33
CA ALA A 114 2.23 9.40 -0.03
C ALA A 114 2.34 7.93 -0.45
N CYS A 115 2.15 7.04 0.51
CA CYS A 115 2.31 5.60 0.34
C CYS A 115 0.99 4.87 0.57
N ALA A 116 0.69 3.91 -0.28
CA ALA A 116 -0.39 2.95 -0.10
C ALA A 116 0.16 1.53 -0.23
N TRP A 117 -0.02 0.73 0.83
CA TRP A 117 0.40 -0.66 0.87
C TRP A 117 -0.79 -1.58 1.08
N VAL A 118 -1.12 -2.35 0.06
CA VAL A 118 -2.21 -3.33 0.08
C VAL A 118 -1.62 -4.71 0.33
N ILE A 119 -1.99 -5.35 1.44
CA ILE A 119 -1.58 -6.70 1.82
C ILE A 119 -2.82 -7.59 1.89
N GLY A 120 -2.92 -8.54 0.97
CA GLY A 120 -4.17 -9.27 0.74
C GLY A 120 -5.28 -8.32 0.32
N SER A 121 -6.27 -8.11 1.18
CA SER A 121 -7.35 -7.13 0.99
C SER A 121 -7.28 -5.93 1.94
N ARG A 122 -6.19 -5.74 2.67
CA ARG A 122 -6.05 -4.69 3.67
C ARG A 122 -5.13 -3.57 3.19
N LEU A 123 -5.63 -2.34 3.28
CA LEU A 123 -4.91 -1.12 2.94
C LEU A 123 -4.25 -0.51 4.17
N PHE A 124 -2.99 -0.18 4.04
CA PHE A 124 -2.21 0.64 4.98
C PHE A 124 -1.69 1.85 4.23
N ILE A 125 -1.80 3.04 4.82
CA ILE A 125 -1.26 4.27 4.24
C ILE A 125 -0.38 5.00 5.23
N VAL A 126 0.59 5.73 4.69
CA VAL A 126 1.34 6.76 5.42
C VAL A 126 1.60 7.93 4.48
N SER A 127 1.71 9.14 5.04
CA SER A 127 2.08 10.33 4.28
C SER A 127 3.02 11.25 5.04
N VAL A 128 3.79 12.04 4.30
CA VAL A 128 4.55 13.21 4.76
C VAL A 128 4.49 14.24 3.64
N GLY A 129 3.96 15.43 3.90
CA GLY A 129 3.70 16.47 2.90
C GLY A 129 2.23 16.53 2.53
N ASP A 130 1.95 16.97 1.32
CA ASP A 130 0.62 17.25 0.77
C ASP A 130 0.29 16.44 -0.49
N SER A 131 1.16 15.50 -0.88
CA SER A 131 0.77 14.43 -1.78
C SER A 131 -0.28 13.56 -1.12
N ARG A 132 -1.30 13.14 -1.89
CA ARG A 132 -2.52 12.56 -1.32
C ARG A 132 -2.77 11.12 -1.75
N VAL A 133 -3.49 10.40 -0.89
CA VAL A 133 -4.14 9.12 -1.21
C VAL A 133 -5.65 9.30 -1.08
N TYR A 134 -6.37 8.92 -2.12
CA TYR A 134 -7.83 8.89 -2.14
C TYR A 134 -8.37 7.48 -2.29
N LEU A 135 -9.57 7.26 -1.83
CA LEU A 135 -10.40 6.09 -2.10
C LEU A 135 -11.68 6.51 -2.81
N LEU A 136 -11.90 6.01 -4.01
CA LEU A 136 -13.18 6.08 -4.69
C LEU A 136 -13.93 4.76 -4.45
N ARG A 137 -15.03 4.84 -3.70
CA ARG A 137 -15.90 3.71 -3.34
C ARG A 137 -17.36 4.05 -3.58
N ASN A 138 -18.05 3.25 -4.38
CA ASN A 138 -19.47 3.45 -4.69
C ASN A 138 -19.81 4.86 -5.23
N GLY A 139 -18.93 5.44 -6.05
CA GLY A 139 -19.10 6.78 -6.60
C GLY A 139 -18.79 7.93 -5.63
N SER A 140 -18.33 7.64 -4.41
CA SER A 140 -17.90 8.65 -3.44
C SER A 140 -16.37 8.67 -3.34
N LEU A 141 -15.78 9.84 -3.57
CA LEU A 141 -14.35 10.08 -3.40
C LEU A 141 -14.06 10.54 -1.96
N MET A 142 -13.09 9.92 -1.32
CA MET A 142 -12.64 10.25 0.03
C MET A 142 -11.14 10.46 0.03
N GLN A 143 -10.68 11.64 0.47
CA GLN A 143 -9.26 11.85 0.77
C GLN A 143 -8.92 11.12 2.06
N LEU A 144 -8.01 10.14 1.98
CA LEU A 144 -7.62 9.32 3.12
C LEU A 144 -6.48 9.93 3.94
N THR A 145 -5.58 10.69 3.29
CA THR A 145 -4.46 11.39 3.92
C THR A 145 -4.87 12.77 4.44
N VAL A 146 -4.04 13.33 5.30
CA VAL A 146 -4.17 14.72 5.78
C VAL A 146 -2.95 15.50 5.30
N ASP A 147 -3.16 16.65 4.69
CA ASP A 147 -2.07 17.47 4.16
C ASP A 147 -1.26 18.11 5.29
N HIS A 148 0.06 18.20 5.12
CA HIS A 148 0.93 18.86 6.07
C HIS A 148 1.28 20.29 5.59
N THR A 149 0.25 21.10 5.33
CA THR A 149 0.36 22.50 4.96
C THR A 149 0.05 23.42 6.15
N LEU A 150 0.55 24.66 6.09
CA LEU A 150 0.24 25.66 7.13
C LEU A 150 -1.25 25.93 7.25
N VAL A 151 -1.97 25.91 6.13
CA VAL A 151 -3.42 26.13 6.12
C VAL A 151 -4.19 24.98 6.73
N GLN A 152 -3.79 23.74 6.47
CA GLN A 152 -4.42 22.56 7.08
C GLN A 152 -4.19 22.54 8.60
N GLU A 153 -2.99 22.90 9.07
CA GLU A 153 -2.71 23.06 10.50
C GLU A 153 -3.59 24.16 11.13
N ALA A 154 -3.83 25.27 10.42
CA ALA A 154 -4.71 26.32 10.88
C ALA A 154 -6.18 25.86 10.97
N VAL A 155 -6.64 25.01 10.04
CA VAL A 155 -7.98 24.36 10.11
C VAL A 155 -8.06 23.44 11.32
N GLU A 156 -7.07 22.57 11.53
CA GLU A 156 -7.06 21.64 12.68
C GLU A 156 -7.04 22.38 14.04
N LYS A 157 -6.49 23.59 14.08
CA LYS A 157 -6.51 24.46 15.26
C LYS A 157 -7.78 25.33 15.37
N GLY A 158 -8.69 25.24 14.42
CA GLY A 158 -9.92 26.07 14.37
C GLY A 158 -9.67 27.55 14.10
N ILE A 159 -8.50 27.90 13.51
CA ILE A 159 -8.12 29.27 13.16
C ILE A 159 -8.67 29.66 11.77
N LEU A 160 -8.76 28.67 10.86
CA LEU A 160 -9.21 28.83 9.48
C LEU A 160 -10.41 27.90 9.20
N GLY A 161 -11.38 28.36 8.42
CA GLY A 161 -12.46 27.52 7.91
C GLY A 161 -11.97 26.59 6.78
N PRO A 162 -12.49 25.35 6.66
CA PRO A 162 -12.11 24.47 5.54
C PRO A 162 -12.36 25.08 4.16
N GLU A 163 -13.35 25.95 4.03
CA GLU A 163 -13.72 26.65 2.80
C GLU A 163 -12.69 27.69 2.34
N ASP A 164 -11.87 28.20 3.28
CA ASP A 164 -10.88 29.25 3.00
C ASP A 164 -9.52 28.70 2.58
N VAL A 165 -9.31 27.38 2.72
CA VAL A 165 -8.00 26.71 2.49
C VAL A 165 -7.50 26.90 1.07
N ARG A 166 -8.35 26.58 0.07
CA ARG A 166 -7.94 26.49 -1.34
C ARG A 166 -7.44 27.83 -1.91
N ASN A 167 -8.05 28.94 -1.52
CA ASN A 167 -7.73 30.27 -2.02
C ASN A 167 -6.76 31.05 -1.09
N HIS A 168 -6.25 30.41 -0.06
CA HIS A 168 -5.35 31.05 0.89
C HIS A 168 -3.96 31.28 0.25
N PRO A 169 -3.32 32.46 0.44
CA PRO A 169 -1.99 32.75 -0.15
C PRO A 169 -0.91 31.73 0.22
N ASN A 170 -1.05 31.05 1.36
CA ASN A 170 -0.11 30.04 1.85
C ASN A 170 -0.67 28.61 1.69
N ALA A 171 -1.60 28.37 0.77
CA ALA A 171 -2.22 27.04 0.57
C ALA A 171 -1.17 25.94 0.30
N HIS A 172 -0.13 26.28 -0.48
CA HIS A 172 0.92 25.36 -0.91
C HIS A 172 2.15 25.34 0.03
N VAL A 173 2.10 26.02 1.19
CA VAL A 173 3.25 26.07 2.10
C VAL A 173 3.23 24.85 2.99
N ILE A 174 4.05 23.88 2.66
CA ILE A 174 4.21 22.65 3.47
C ILE A 174 5.14 22.93 4.66
N HIS A 175 4.82 22.34 5.81
CA HIS A 175 5.62 22.45 7.04
C HIS A 175 6.26 21.12 7.47
N ARG A 176 5.94 20.01 6.77
CA ARG A 176 6.48 18.67 7.03
C ARG A 176 6.85 17.99 5.72
N TYR A 177 8.12 17.61 5.57
CA TYR A 177 8.67 16.96 4.38
C TYR A 177 9.90 16.12 4.74
N LEU A 178 10.25 15.14 3.91
CA LEU A 178 11.47 14.33 4.04
C LEU A 178 12.71 15.18 3.69
N GLY A 179 13.79 15.03 4.45
CA GLY A 179 15.01 15.82 4.29
C GLY A 179 15.04 17.09 5.13
N SER A 180 14.00 17.37 5.92
CA SER A 180 14.00 18.46 6.87
C SER A 180 15.03 18.25 7.99
N SER A 181 15.47 19.36 8.64
CA SER A 181 16.47 19.30 9.72
C SER A 181 16.01 18.50 10.93
N LYS A 182 14.70 18.41 11.16
CA LYS A 182 14.07 17.53 12.13
C LYS A 182 13.35 16.44 11.38
N THR A 183 13.78 15.19 11.56
CA THR A 183 13.18 14.01 10.92
C THR A 183 11.67 14.00 11.19
N PRO A 184 10.83 13.99 10.14
CA PRO A 184 9.38 13.97 10.30
C PRO A 184 8.90 12.61 10.76
N GLN A 185 7.86 12.60 11.58
CA GLN A 185 7.10 11.37 11.83
C GLN A 185 6.14 11.12 10.66
N ALA A 186 6.01 9.85 10.27
CA ALA A 186 5.01 9.42 9.30
C ALA A 186 3.60 9.69 9.86
N ASP A 187 2.74 10.32 9.06
CA ASP A 187 1.32 10.40 9.41
C ASP A 187 0.63 9.09 9.03
N THR A 188 0.03 8.47 10.02
CA THR A 188 -0.70 7.20 9.91
C THR A 188 -2.21 7.39 10.01
N ARG A 189 -2.71 8.62 9.91
CA ARG A 189 -4.15 8.87 9.86
C ARG A 189 -4.70 8.38 8.52
N LEU A 190 -5.70 7.50 8.57
CA LEU A 190 -6.50 7.06 7.43
C LEU A 190 -7.92 7.55 7.67
N ARG A 191 -8.30 8.69 7.10
CA ARG A 191 -9.61 9.32 7.30
C ARG A 191 -10.65 8.73 6.37
N LEU A 192 -11.79 8.33 6.91
CA LEU A 192 -12.97 7.87 6.18
C LEU A 192 -14.12 8.89 6.27
N ALA A 193 -14.07 9.80 7.26
CA ALA A 193 -15.00 10.91 7.40
C ALA A 193 -14.27 12.17 7.89
N LYS A 194 -14.83 13.34 7.56
CA LYS A 194 -14.21 14.64 7.86
C LYS A 194 -14.15 14.95 9.36
N ASP A 195 -15.11 14.45 10.14
CA ASP A 195 -15.28 14.67 11.56
C ASP A 195 -14.58 13.63 12.46
N GLU A 196 -13.83 12.70 11.88
CA GLU A 196 -13.07 11.72 12.65
C GLU A 196 -11.96 12.39 13.48
N THR A 197 -11.84 11.95 14.71
CA THR A 197 -10.68 12.27 15.54
C THR A 197 -9.42 11.57 15.01
N ASP A 198 -8.25 12.07 15.33
CA ASP A 198 -6.97 11.45 14.95
C ASP A 198 -6.84 9.99 15.43
N ALA A 199 -7.39 9.67 16.61
CA ALA A 199 -7.40 8.31 17.13
C ALA A 199 -8.27 7.37 16.29
N GLN A 200 -9.45 7.83 15.87
CA GLN A 200 -10.34 7.10 14.95
C GLN A 200 -9.67 6.89 13.60
N ALA A 201 -9.11 7.96 13.00
CA ALA A 201 -8.42 7.89 11.74
C ALA A 201 -7.23 6.90 11.77
N ARG A 202 -6.46 6.86 12.86
CA ARG A 202 -5.38 5.85 13.01
C ARG A 202 -5.93 4.44 13.19
N SER A 203 -7.10 4.26 13.82
CA SER A 203 -7.71 2.93 13.99
C SER A 203 -8.28 2.35 12.70
N ASN A 204 -8.48 3.16 11.65
CA ASN A 204 -8.92 2.73 10.33
C ASN A 204 -7.81 2.01 9.51
N GLN A 205 -6.57 2.04 9.98
CA GLN A 205 -5.47 1.36 9.29
C GLN A 205 -5.73 -0.14 9.16
N GLY A 206 -5.36 -0.70 8.02
CA GLY A 206 -5.77 -2.05 7.64
C GLY A 206 -7.20 -2.09 7.09
N LEU A 207 -7.70 -0.97 6.56
CA LEU A 207 -9.00 -0.85 5.90
C LEU A 207 -9.18 -1.98 4.88
N ARG A 208 -10.29 -2.70 4.99
CA ARG A 208 -10.62 -3.73 4.02
C ARG A 208 -11.10 -3.09 2.72
N LEU A 209 -10.35 -3.36 1.65
CA LEU A 209 -10.75 -3.00 0.29
C LEU A 209 -11.81 -3.97 -0.23
N LEU A 210 -12.72 -3.44 -1.03
CA LEU A 210 -13.84 -4.14 -1.64
C LEU A 210 -13.65 -4.19 -3.16
N PRO A 211 -14.23 -5.17 -3.86
CA PRO A 211 -14.28 -5.17 -5.32
C PRO A 211 -14.90 -3.87 -5.85
N GLY A 212 -14.24 -3.27 -6.83
CA GLY A 212 -14.64 -1.98 -7.41
C GLY A 212 -14.04 -0.76 -6.72
N ASP A 213 -13.37 -0.90 -5.58
CA ASP A 213 -12.61 0.22 -4.98
C ASP A 213 -11.48 0.66 -5.91
N LEU A 214 -11.35 1.98 -6.07
CA LEU A 214 -10.24 2.59 -6.80
C LEU A 214 -9.45 3.47 -5.83
N LEU A 215 -8.18 3.17 -5.65
CA LEU A 215 -7.24 4.04 -4.95
C LEU A 215 -6.57 4.97 -5.96
N LEU A 216 -6.46 6.25 -5.60
CA LEU A 216 -5.73 7.27 -6.34
C LEU A 216 -4.62 7.81 -5.43
N LEU A 217 -3.40 7.78 -5.89
CA LEU A 217 -2.28 8.52 -5.31
C LEU A 217 -1.91 9.64 -6.29
N CYS A 218 -1.69 10.85 -5.78
CA CYS A 218 -1.28 11.96 -6.63
C CYS A 218 -0.41 12.98 -5.86
N THR A 219 0.37 13.75 -6.61
CA THR A 219 1.04 14.97 -6.14
C THR A 219 0.09 16.17 -6.23
N ASP A 220 0.48 17.30 -5.63
CA ASP A 220 -0.30 18.54 -5.57
C ASP A 220 -0.58 19.15 -6.94
N GLY A 221 0.29 18.91 -7.95
CA GLY A 221 0.06 19.37 -9.32
C GLY A 221 -1.27 18.90 -9.93
N LEU A 222 -1.87 17.81 -9.41
CA LEU A 222 -3.25 17.47 -9.73
C LEU A 222 -4.22 18.29 -8.87
N THR A 223 -4.09 18.26 -7.56
CA THR A 223 -5.12 18.73 -6.63
C THR A 223 -5.16 20.24 -6.46
N ASP A 224 -4.12 20.94 -6.86
CA ASP A 224 -4.08 22.41 -6.89
C ASP A 224 -5.04 22.99 -7.93
N VAL A 225 -5.23 22.28 -9.04
CA VAL A 225 -6.04 22.77 -10.17
C VAL A 225 -7.31 21.94 -10.41
N VAL A 226 -7.35 20.71 -9.91
CA VAL A 226 -8.53 19.81 -10.01
C VAL A 226 -9.20 19.68 -8.64
N GLU A 227 -10.49 19.98 -8.58
CA GLU A 227 -11.27 19.81 -7.35
C GLU A 227 -11.63 18.34 -7.13
N ASP A 228 -11.76 17.93 -5.86
CA ASP A 228 -12.16 16.56 -5.51
C ASP A 228 -13.46 16.13 -6.21
N ALA A 229 -14.41 17.08 -6.39
CA ALA A 229 -15.68 16.84 -7.07
C ALA A 229 -15.54 16.50 -8.56
N ASP A 230 -14.42 16.88 -9.19
CA ASP A 230 -14.17 16.65 -10.61
C ASP A 230 -13.43 15.35 -10.88
N ILE A 231 -12.78 14.77 -9.85
CA ILE A 231 -11.93 13.57 -10.02
C ILE A 231 -12.78 12.36 -10.41
N GLU A 232 -13.85 12.07 -9.67
CA GLU A 232 -14.72 10.91 -9.96
C GLU A 232 -15.35 10.99 -11.35
N PRO A 233 -15.96 12.12 -11.78
CA PRO A 233 -16.47 12.26 -13.14
C PRO A 233 -15.42 12.07 -14.23
N ALA A 234 -14.18 12.52 -13.98
CA ALA A 234 -13.08 12.43 -14.95
C ALA A 234 -12.62 10.98 -15.20
N VAL A 235 -12.79 10.07 -14.23
CA VAL A 235 -12.34 8.67 -14.35
C VAL A 235 -13.49 7.69 -14.64
N ARG A 236 -14.74 8.14 -14.49
CA ARG A 236 -15.92 7.29 -14.60
C ARG A 236 -16.04 6.61 -15.95
N GLY A 237 -16.15 5.28 -15.95
CA GLY A 237 -16.37 4.49 -17.17
C GLY A 237 -15.16 4.31 -18.07
N LEU A 238 -13.99 4.83 -17.68
CA LEU A 238 -12.75 4.68 -18.41
C LEU A 238 -11.99 3.43 -17.93
N ASP A 239 -11.15 2.86 -18.81
CA ASP A 239 -10.10 1.98 -18.38
C ASP A 239 -9.01 2.77 -17.63
N LEU A 240 -8.18 2.08 -16.84
CA LEU A 240 -7.24 2.77 -15.95
C LEU A 240 -6.21 3.63 -16.69
N GLN A 241 -5.75 3.20 -17.87
CA GLN A 241 -4.76 3.97 -18.62
C GLN A 241 -5.38 5.26 -19.18
N SER A 242 -6.60 5.18 -19.68
CA SER A 242 -7.38 6.35 -20.10
C SER A 242 -7.73 7.25 -18.91
N ALA A 243 -8.01 6.68 -17.74
CA ALA A 243 -8.34 7.43 -16.53
C ALA A 243 -7.16 8.27 -16.00
N VAL A 244 -5.94 7.71 -15.92
CA VAL A 244 -4.76 8.49 -15.51
C VAL A 244 -4.47 9.61 -16.51
N GLN A 245 -4.62 9.35 -17.81
CA GLN A 245 -4.42 10.36 -18.84
C GLN A 245 -5.47 11.48 -18.73
N ALA A 246 -6.74 11.13 -18.54
CA ALA A 246 -7.82 12.11 -18.40
C ALA A 246 -7.60 13.04 -17.20
N LEU A 247 -7.09 12.54 -16.06
CA LEU A 247 -6.76 13.38 -14.90
C LEU A 247 -5.61 14.35 -15.21
N VAL A 248 -4.55 13.89 -15.89
CA VAL A 248 -3.43 14.76 -16.30
C VAL A 248 -3.90 15.79 -17.31
N ASP A 249 -4.68 15.39 -18.33
CA ASP A 249 -5.21 16.32 -19.34
C ASP A 249 -6.12 17.37 -18.70
N LEU A 250 -6.94 16.98 -17.72
CA LEU A 250 -7.79 17.89 -16.96
C LEU A 250 -6.94 18.92 -16.19
N ALA A 251 -5.89 18.48 -15.48
CA ALA A 251 -4.98 19.38 -14.77
C ALA A 251 -4.27 20.32 -15.74
N CYS A 252 -3.73 19.81 -16.85
CA CYS A 252 -3.08 20.64 -17.88
C CYS A 252 -4.03 21.65 -18.49
N SER A 253 -5.31 21.29 -18.74
CA SER A 253 -6.33 22.20 -19.27
C SER A 253 -6.68 23.37 -18.34
N ARG A 254 -6.41 23.19 -17.03
CA ARG A 254 -6.62 24.19 -15.97
C ARG A 254 -5.35 24.93 -15.59
N ALA A 255 -4.38 25.01 -16.51
CA ALA A 255 -3.08 25.64 -16.31
C ALA A 255 -2.25 25.01 -15.19
N GLY A 256 -2.25 23.67 -15.11
CA GLY A 256 -1.39 22.90 -14.21
C GLY A 256 0.09 23.17 -14.49
N ASN A 257 0.66 24.14 -13.79
CA ASN A 257 2.03 24.63 -14.01
C ASN A 257 3.07 23.81 -13.26
N ASP A 258 2.65 22.95 -12.36
CA ASP A 258 3.54 22.05 -11.62
C ASP A 258 3.60 20.64 -12.21
N ASN A 259 4.53 19.85 -11.72
CA ASN A 259 4.64 18.44 -12.08
C ASN A 259 3.38 17.69 -11.62
N ILE A 260 2.85 16.82 -12.43
CA ILE A 260 1.59 16.10 -12.17
C ILE A 260 1.86 14.63 -12.17
N THR A 261 1.73 13.97 -11.04
CA THR A 261 1.88 12.52 -10.93
C THR A 261 0.61 11.89 -10.39
N VAL A 262 0.15 10.86 -11.09
CA VAL A 262 -1.09 10.13 -10.79
C VAL A 262 -0.83 8.64 -10.85
N ALA A 263 -1.23 7.90 -9.83
CA ALA A 263 -1.23 6.43 -9.82
C ALA A 263 -2.60 5.92 -9.38
N LEU A 264 -3.20 5.05 -10.18
CA LEU A 264 -4.49 4.40 -9.91
C LEU A 264 -4.29 2.91 -9.64
N MET A 265 -4.97 2.40 -8.61
CA MET A 265 -5.01 0.97 -8.28
C MET A 265 -6.46 0.54 -8.09
N LEU A 266 -6.97 -0.26 -9.02
CA LEU A 266 -8.35 -0.78 -8.99
C LEU A 266 -8.37 -2.19 -8.40
N VAL A 267 -9.25 -2.39 -7.41
CA VAL A 267 -9.59 -3.72 -6.90
C VAL A 267 -10.54 -4.39 -7.89
N PRO A 268 -10.13 -5.50 -8.56
CA PRO A 268 -11.00 -6.15 -9.54
C PRO A 268 -12.27 -6.68 -8.89
N TRP A 269 -13.37 -6.72 -9.65
CA TRP A 269 -14.64 -7.32 -9.21
C TRP A 269 -14.51 -8.81 -8.90
N GLU A 270 -13.60 -9.52 -9.59
CA GLU A 270 -13.25 -10.89 -9.31
C GLU A 270 -11.95 -10.93 -8.50
N ILE A 271 -12.07 -10.97 -7.18
CA ILE A 271 -10.96 -11.40 -6.33
C ILE A 271 -10.80 -12.90 -6.63
N PRO A 272 -9.67 -13.36 -7.21
CA PRO A 272 -9.49 -14.78 -7.45
C PRO A 272 -9.72 -15.53 -6.14
N PRO A 273 -10.56 -16.59 -6.14
CA PRO A 273 -10.87 -17.30 -4.91
C PRO A 273 -9.54 -17.78 -4.30
N LYS A 274 -9.35 -17.49 -3.01
CA LYS A 274 -8.22 -18.04 -2.25
C LYS A 274 -8.16 -19.52 -2.59
N LYS A 275 -7.10 -20.01 -3.24
CA LYS A 275 -6.90 -21.44 -3.48
C LYS A 275 -7.07 -22.12 -2.13
N LYS A 276 -8.20 -22.81 -1.95
CA LYS A 276 -8.43 -23.58 -0.74
C LYS A 276 -7.28 -24.57 -0.66
N SER A 277 -6.45 -24.43 0.34
CA SER A 277 -5.41 -25.41 0.63
C SER A 277 -6.11 -26.75 0.81
N HIS A 278 -5.84 -27.69 -0.08
CA HIS A 278 -6.36 -29.06 0.03
C HIS A 278 -5.66 -29.85 1.15
N PHE A 279 -4.95 -29.17 2.04
CA PHE A 279 -4.25 -29.77 3.18
C PHE A 279 -5.16 -30.71 3.98
N TRP A 280 -6.40 -30.30 4.26
CA TRP A 280 -7.37 -31.14 4.97
C TRP A 280 -7.78 -32.42 4.20
N LEU A 281 -7.81 -32.35 2.86
CA LEU A 281 -8.07 -33.53 2.03
C LEU A 281 -6.91 -34.52 2.09
N TRP A 282 -5.67 -34.02 2.04
CA TRP A 282 -4.49 -34.88 2.18
C TRP A 282 -4.32 -35.41 3.60
N ALA A 283 -4.67 -34.63 4.63
CA ALA A 283 -4.70 -35.11 6.03
C ALA A 283 -5.75 -36.19 6.25
N LEU A 284 -6.96 -36.04 5.69
CA LEU A 284 -8.01 -37.07 5.72
C LEU A 284 -7.58 -38.32 4.96
N LEU A 285 -6.96 -38.18 3.78
CA LEU A 285 -6.46 -39.31 3.00
C LEU A 285 -5.37 -40.07 3.78
N GLY A 286 -4.45 -39.36 4.41
CA GLY A 286 -3.42 -39.95 5.26
C GLY A 286 -4.00 -40.71 6.47
N LEU A 287 -5.01 -40.13 7.10
CA LEU A 287 -5.71 -40.79 8.22
C LEU A 287 -6.45 -42.07 7.79
N THR A 288 -7.12 -42.05 6.63
CA THR A 288 -7.79 -43.24 6.11
C THR A 288 -6.81 -44.36 5.75
N VAL A 289 -5.64 -44.02 5.19
CA VAL A 289 -4.58 -45.03 4.91
C VAL A 289 -4.04 -45.63 6.21
N LEU A 290 -3.82 -44.82 7.26
CA LEU A 290 -3.39 -45.32 8.58
C LEU A 290 -4.42 -46.26 9.22
N ILE A 291 -5.70 -45.95 9.14
CA ILE A 291 -6.78 -46.81 9.67
C ILE A 291 -6.82 -48.13 8.92
N LEU A 292 -6.71 -48.12 7.59
CA LEU A 292 -6.68 -49.33 6.78
C LEU A 292 -5.46 -50.23 7.11
N LEU A 293 -4.28 -49.62 7.30
CA LEU A 293 -3.08 -50.33 7.73
C LEU A 293 -3.26 -50.95 9.11
N ALA A 294 -3.86 -50.27 10.06
CA ALA A 294 -4.15 -50.78 11.39
C ALA A 294 -5.12 -51.98 11.33
N LEU A 295 -6.17 -51.90 10.49
CA LEU A 295 -7.13 -53.01 10.28
C LEU A 295 -6.46 -54.23 9.65
N VAL A 296 -5.55 -54.04 8.70
CA VAL A 296 -4.79 -55.16 8.09
C VAL A 296 -3.90 -55.83 9.14
N ILE A 297 -3.23 -55.08 10.00
CA ILE A 297 -2.39 -55.60 11.08
C ILE A 297 -3.25 -56.41 12.09
N VAL A 298 -4.40 -55.86 12.51
CA VAL A 298 -5.31 -56.55 13.42
C VAL A 298 -5.84 -57.83 12.79
N PHE A 299 -6.22 -57.80 11.51
CA PHE A 299 -6.67 -58.98 10.80
C PHE A 299 -5.57 -60.06 10.65
N ALA A 300 -4.37 -59.63 10.32
CA ALA A 300 -3.21 -60.53 10.21
C ALA A 300 -2.85 -61.20 11.55
N THR A 301 -2.87 -60.43 12.66
CA THR A 301 -2.66 -60.99 14.00
C THR A 301 -3.77 -61.95 14.44
N TRP A 302 -5.03 -61.60 14.15
CA TRP A 302 -6.18 -62.48 14.41
C TRP A 302 -6.09 -63.78 13.61
N ALA A 303 -5.75 -63.70 12.33
CA ALA A 303 -5.59 -64.86 11.48
C ALA A 303 -4.42 -65.76 11.95
N ALA A 304 -3.29 -65.17 12.30
CA ALA A 304 -2.14 -65.89 12.86
C ALA A 304 -2.51 -66.66 14.15
N PHE A 305 -3.29 -66.00 15.02
CA PHE A 305 -3.72 -66.65 16.29
C PHE A 305 -4.70 -67.78 16.08
N ASN A 306 -5.62 -67.72 15.12
CA ASN A 306 -6.65 -68.70 14.93
C ASN A 306 -6.27 -69.81 13.96
N PHE A 307 -5.34 -69.59 13.01
CA PHE A 307 -5.02 -70.55 11.96
C PHE A 307 -3.62 -71.16 12.03
N ILE A 308 -2.67 -70.51 12.75
CA ILE A 308 -1.27 -70.92 12.79
C ILE A 308 -0.89 -71.57 14.13
N LEU A 309 -1.56 -71.21 15.24
CA LEU A 309 -1.35 -71.86 16.53
C LEU A 309 -2.27 -73.13 16.66
N PRO A 310 -1.72 -74.36 16.85
CA PRO A 310 -2.55 -75.53 17.07
C PRO A 310 -3.32 -75.39 18.40
N PRO A 311 -4.56 -75.94 18.49
CA PRO A 311 -5.31 -75.89 19.72
C PRO A 311 -4.51 -76.63 20.83
N ALA A 312 -4.44 -75.98 22.01
CA ALA A 312 -3.77 -76.54 23.17
C ALA A 312 -4.31 -77.99 23.44
N ALA A 313 -3.41 -78.97 23.41
CA ALA A 313 -3.76 -80.34 23.71
C ALA A 313 -4.35 -80.39 25.12
N SER A 314 -5.58 -80.89 25.24
CA SER A 314 -6.23 -81.19 26.51
C SER A 314 -5.44 -82.35 27.21
N LEU A 315 -4.71 -82.01 28.24
CA LEU A 315 -4.14 -83.01 29.17
C LEU A 315 -5.29 -83.63 29.93
N THR A 316 -5.67 -84.84 29.54
CA THR A 316 -6.48 -85.70 30.37
C THR A 316 -5.59 -86.28 31.46
N PRO A 317 -6.00 -86.33 32.77
CA PRO A 317 -5.22 -86.93 33.82
C PRO A 317 -5.28 -88.44 33.63
N PRO A 318 -4.21 -89.18 33.98
CA PRO A 318 -4.17 -90.65 33.92
C PRO A 318 -5.05 -91.29 34.99
N PRO A 319 -5.42 -92.56 34.82
CA PRO A 319 -6.38 -93.30 35.67
C PRO A 319 -5.92 -93.57 37.08
#